data_8cc8e60b9bd0c1c7ea302be27b6aad6c
#
_entry.id   8cc8e60b9bd0c1c7ea302be27b6aad6c
#
_cell.length_a   1.000
_cell.length_b   1.000
_cell.length_c   1.000
_cell.angle_alpha   90.00
_cell.angle_beta   90.00
_cell.angle_gamma   90.00
#
_symmetry.space_group_name_H-M   'P 1'
#
loop_
_entity.id
_entity.type
_entity.pdbx_description
1 polymer ?
#
loop_
_entity_poly.entity_id
_entity_poly.type
_entity_poly.pdbx_seq_one_letter_code
_entity_poly.pdbx_strand_id
1 'polypeptide(L)'
;MKSSKLTDFQTPPDVAEYMCSLIPRNTVTVLEPTLGKGNIVSYLGQYQFTAPTNFFDLPKQRFDCIVMNPPFSTGTAFGIPDNMDMDGLKIGYYIFEECMKMSDHVIALMPWFTIIDSDVRLKHYKKYGLKSITSLPRKTFQYTRIQTCILELHKGWKEETIFKVI
;
A
#
# COMPACT_ATOMS: atom_id res chain seq x y z
N MET A 1 0.02 4.99 31.77
CA MET A 1 -0.55 4.21 30.66
C MET A 1 0.18 4.62 29.36
N LYS A 2 0.95 3.73 28.78
CA LYS A 2 1.57 3.99 27.47
C LYS A 2 0.48 3.92 26.42
N SER A 3 0.05 5.06 25.88
CA SER A 3 -0.81 5.16 24.69
C SER A 3 -0.22 4.29 23.57
N SER A 4 -1.02 3.40 23.03
CA SER A 4 -0.60 2.47 22.01
C SER A 4 -0.12 3.24 20.76
N LYS A 5 1.13 3.07 20.38
CA LYS A 5 1.78 3.61 19.17
C LYS A 5 1.13 3.17 17.84
N LEU A 6 0.02 2.46 17.89
CA LEU A 6 -0.73 1.94 16.73
C LEU A 6 -1.45 3.03 15.91
N THR A 7 -1.45 4.29 16.38
CA THR A 7 -2.17 5.37 15.71
C THR A 7 -1.32 6.15 14.71
N ASP A 8 -0.01 5.93 14.69
CA ASP A 8 0.92 6.88 14.06
C ASP A 8 1.06 6.73 12.54
N PHE A 9 0.57 5.62 11.97
CA PHE A 9 0.69 5.33 10.53
C PHE A 9 -0.65 5.14 9.81
N GLN A 10 -1.74 5.63 10.40
CA GLN A 10 -3.03 5.59 9.73
C GLN A 10 -3.04 6.57 8.56
N THR A 11 -3.50 6.12 7.42
CA THR A 11 -3.60 6.96 6.21
C THR A 11 -4.45 8.20 6.50
N PRO A 12 -3.93 9.44 6.34
CA PRO A 12 -4.76 10.63 6.47
C PRO A 12 -5.92 10.62 5.48
N PRO A 13 -7.08 11.22 5.81
CA PRO A 13 -8.27 11.20 4.94
C PRO A 13 -8.03 11.75 3.54
N ASP A 14 -7.33 12.86 3.40
CA ASP A 14 -6.98 13.48 2.11
C ASP A 14 -6.07 12.59 1.26
N VAL A 15 -5.13 11.89 1.90
CA VAL A 15 -4.26 10.92 1.22
C VAL A 15 -5.06 9.69 0.79
N ALA A 16 -5.96 9.18 1.65
CA ALA A 16 -6.84 8.05 1.32
C ALA A 16 -7.77 8.40 0.14
N GLU A 17 -8.35 9.58 0.13
CA GLU A 17 -9.17 10.09 -0.97
C GLU A 17 -8.38 10.16 -2.27
N TYR A 18 -7.16 10.72 -2.23
CA TYR A 18 -6.29 10.78 -3.39
C TYR A 18 -5.92 9.37 -3.90
N MET A 19 -5.53 8.45 -3.01
CA MET A 19 -5.23 7.06 -3.40
C MET A 19 -6.43 6.41 -4.09
N CYS A 20 -7.63 6.57 -3.54
CA CYS A 20 -8.85 6.02 -4.13
C CYS A 20 -9.22 6.69 -5.47
N SER A 21 -8.83 7.95 -5.69
CA SER A 21 -9.02 8.64 -6.98
C SER A 21 -8.18 8.04 -8.12
N LEU A 22 -7.15 7.28 -7.82
CA LEU A 22 -6.31 6.58 -8.79
C LEU A 22 -6.90 5.23 -9.24
N ILE A 23 -7.97 4.75 -8.59
CA ILE A 23 -8.64 3.51 -8.96
C ILE A 23 -9.21 3.64 -10.37
N PRO A 24 -8.94 2.67 -11.29
CA PRO A 24 -9.47 2.72 -12.64
C PRO A 24 -11.01 2.75 -12.68
N ARG A 25 -11.58 3.48 -13.65
CA ARG A 25 -13.03 3.70 -13.74
C ARG A 25 -13.87 2.43 -13.92
N ASN A 26 -13.30 1.39 -14.52
CA ASN A 26 -13.97 0.11 -14.78
C ASN A 26 -13.74 -0.93 -13.67
N THR A 27 -13.18 -0.52 -12.54
CA THR A 27 -12.98 -1.39 -11.37
C THR A 27 -14.31 -1.77 -10.74
N VAL A 28 -14.48 -3.04 -10.43
CA VAL A 28 -15.62 -3.59 -9.69
C VAL A 28 -15.19 -4.07 -8.31
N THR A 29 -14.11 -4.86 -8.25
CA THR A 29 -13.62 -5.46 -7.01
C THR A 29 -12.34 -4.78 -6.53
N VAL A 30 -12.32 -4.38 -5.25
CA VAL A 30 -11.16 -3.73 -4.61
C VAL A 30 -10.77 -4.48 -3.35
N LEU A 31 -9.47 -4.69 -3.16
CA LEU A 31 -8.90 -5.17 -1.90
C LEU A 31 -8.19 -4.03 -1.17
N GLU A 32 -8.49 -3.89 0.12
CA GLU A 32 -7.66 -3.17 1.10
C GLU A 32 -7.09 -4.20 2.09
N PRO A 33 -5.84 -4.66 1.87
CA PRO A 33 -5.30 -5.80 2.60
C PRO A 33 -4.85 -5.48 4.03
N THR A 34 -4.79 -4.20 4.41
CA THR A 34 -4.16 -3.69 5.64
C THR A 34 -5.05 -2.70 6.36
N LEU A 35 -6.29 -3.09 6.62
CA LEU A 35 -7.44 -2.28 7.05
C LEU A 35 -7.13 -1.15 8.04
N GLY A 36 -6.28 -1.39 9.06
CA GLY A 36 -6.02 -0.40 10.11
C GLY A 36 -7.32 0.09 10.76
N LYS A 37 -7.53 1.41 10.77
CA LYS A 37 -8.76 2.05 11.25
C LYS A 37 -9.84 2.20 10.17
N GLY A 38 -9.59 1.71 8.94
CA GLY A 38 -10.54 1.77 7.84
C GLY A 38 -10.58 3.11 7.10
N ASN A 39 -9.55 3.95 7.21
CA ASN A 39 -9.55 5.25 6.53
C ASN A 39 -9.63 5.13 5.01
N ILE A 40 -8.95 4.15 4.41
CA ILE A 40 -9.04 3.88 2.97
C ILE A 40 -10.44 3.32 2.64
N VAL A 41 -10.92 2.37 3.43
CA VAL A 41 -12.23 1.72 3.21
C VAL A 41 -13.38 2.72 3.18
N SER A 42 -13.29 3.83 3.94
CA SER A 42 -14.33 4.86 3.93
C SER A 42 -14.57 5.51 2.56
N TYR A 43 -13.63 5.38 1.62
CA TYR A 43 -13.74 5.87 0.25
C TYR A 43 -14.06 4.76 -0.79
N LEU A 44 -14.25 3.52 -0.35
CA LEU A 44 -14.49 2.36 -1.24
C LEU A 44 -15.97 1.99 -1.41
N GLY A 45 -16.89 2.75 -0.85
CA GLY A 45 -18.33 2.41 -0.81
C GLY A 45 -19.01 2.18 -2.17
N GLN A 46 -18.42 2.66 -3.27
CA GLN A 46 -18.93 2.43 -4.63
C GLN A 46 -18.43 1.11 -5.26
N TYR A 47 -17.52 0.39 -4.61
CA TYR A 47 -16.93 -0.85 -5.09
C TYR A 47 -17.39 -2.06 -4.26
N GLN A 48 -17.26 -3.25 -4.81
CA GLN A 48 -17.30 -4.48 -4.04
C GLN A 48 -15.92 -4.66 -3.38
N PHE A 49 -15.76 -4.14 -2.17
CA PHE A 49 -14.48 -4.19 -1.49
C PHE A 49 -14.36 -5.36 -0.51
N THR A 50 -13.14 -5.84 -0.36
CA THR A 50 -12.72 -6.79 0.67
C THR A 50 -11.66 -6.11 1.53
N ALA A 51 -11.80 -6.20 2.85
CA ALA A 51 -10.86 -5.65 3.82
C ALA A 51 -10.70 -6.63 4.99
N PRO A 52 -9.77 -7.59 4.91
CA PRO A 52 -9.60 -8.59 5.94
C PRO A 52 -9.02 -7.99 7.21
N THR A 53 -9.39 -8.52 8.37
CA THR A 53 -8.75 -8.17 9.65
C THR A 53 -7.29 -8.60 9.67
N ASN A 54 -6.97 -9.73 9.03
CA ASN A 54 -5.62 -10.23 8.87
C ASN A 54 -5.39 -10.66 7.42
N PHE A 55 -4.38 -10.09 6.79
CA PHE A 55 -4.01 -10.39 5.40
C PHE A 55 -3.74 -11.88 5.16
N PHE A 56 -3.13 -12.56 6.14
CA PHE A 56 -2.74 -13.96 5.99
C PHE A 56 -3.90 -14.95 6.00
N ASP A 57 -5.07 -14.50 6.44
CA ASP A 57 -6.31 -15.31 6.42
C ASP A 57 -7.07 -15.14 5.09
N LEU A 58 -6.61 -14.24 4.22
CA LEU A 58 -7.28 -13.97 2.95
C LEU A 58 -7.07 -15.15 1.98
N PRO A 59 -8.14 -15.72 1.41
CA PRO A 59 -8.03 -16.71 0.34
C PRO A 59 -7.33 -16.13 -0.88
N LYS A 60 -6.54 -16.94 -1.57
CA LYS A 60 -5.92 -16.53 -2.84
C LYS A 60 -7.01 -16.30 -3.88
N GLN A 61 -7.20 -15.05 -4.27
CA GLN A 61 -8.15 -14.64 -5.29
C GLN A 61 -7.62 -13.39 -6.01
N ARG A 62 -8.23 -13.05 -7.14
CA ARG A 62 -7.87 -11.85 -7.88
C ARG A 62 -8.85 -10.72 -7.59
N PHE A 63 -8.32 -9.50 -7.67
CA PHE A 63 -9.08 -8.25 -7.56
C PHE A 63 -8.76 -7.36 -8.77
N ASP A 64 -9.70 -6.49 -9.15
CA ASP A 64 -9.46 -5.53 -10.22
C ASP A 64 -8.45 -4.46 -9.80
N CYS A 65 -8.50 -4.04 -8.53
CA CYS A 65 -7.57 -3.08 -7.97
C CYS A 65 -7.28 -3.37 -6.49
N ILE A 66 -6.08 -3.01 -6.05
CA ILE A 66 -5.69 -3.07 -4.64
C ILE A 66 -5.24 -1.67 -4.21
N VAL A 67 -5.74 -1.20 -3.05
CA VAL A 67 -5.33 0.06 -2.42
C VAL A 67 -4.87 -0.25 -1.01
N MET A 68 -3.63 0.11 -0.66
CA MET A 68 -3.03 -0.33 0.60
C MET A 68 -2.07 0.67 1.23
N ASN A 69 -1.99 0.62 2.55
CA ASN A 69 -0.95 1.23 3.38
C ASN A 69 -0.35 0.13 4.26
N PRO A 70 0.64 -0.64 3.78
CA PRO A 70 1.17 -1.79 4.51
C PRO A 70 1.99 -1.36 5.72
N PRO A 71 2.20 -2.25 6.72
CA PRO A 71 3.00 -1.94 7.89
C PRO A 71 4.48 -1.74 7.52
N PHE A 72 5.13 -0.74 8.14
CA PHE A 72 6.55 -0.43 7.93
C PHE A 72 7.40 -0.58 9.18
N SER A 73 6.82 -1.00 10.30
CA SER A 73 7.54 -1.20 11.55
C SER A 73 7.02 -2.44 12.29
N THR A 74 7.89 -3.01 13.12
CA THR A 74 7.57 -4.19 13.94
C THR A 74 6.37 -3.99 14.85
N GLY A 75 6.09 -2.74 15.26
CA GLY A 75 4.95 -2.43 16.14
C GLY A 75 3.60 -2.32 15.43
N THR A 76 3.57 -2.39 14.11
CA THR A 76 2.34 -2.23 13.30
C THR A 76 1.92 -3.52 12.59
N ALA A 77 2.80 -4.51 12.54
CA ALA A 77 2.49 -5.81 11.94
C ALA A 77 1.95 -6.77 13.00
N PHE A 78 0.80 -7.37 12.75
CA PHE A 78 0.20 -8.41 13.61
C PHE A 78 -0.42 -9.51 12.74
N GLY A 79 -0.69 -10.65 13.37
CA GLY A 79 -1.25 -11.80 12.66
C GLY A 79 -0.26 -12.48 11.72
N ILE A 80 1.05 -12.24 11.89
CA ILE A 80 2.10 -12.90 11.11
C ILE A 80 2.12 -14.38 11.49
N PRO A 81 2.10 -15.30 10.53
CA PRO A 81 2.24 -16.72 10.80
C PRO A 81 3.56 -17.05 11.52
N ASP A 82 3.51 -17.94 12.52
CA ASP A 82 4.68 -18.31 13.35
C ASP A 82 5.88 -18.85 12.56
N ASN A 83 5.63 -19.37 11.35
CA ASN A 83 6.66 -19.87 10.45
C ASN A 83 7.31 -18.78 9.59
N MET A 84 6.90 -17.51 9.73
CA MET A 84 7.49 -16.36 9.03
C MET A 84 8.32 -15.52 9.99
N ASP A 85 9.64 -15.64 9.89
CA ASP A 85 10.58 -14.77 10.61
C ASP A 85 10.80 -13.46 9.81
N MET A 86 9.84 -12.53 9.96
CA MET A 86 9.87 -11.25 9.26
C MET A 86 9.60 -10.10 10.22
N ASP A 87 10.44 -9.06 10.16
CA ASP A 87 10.15 -7.78 10.81
C ASP A 87 9.09 -6.96 10.04
N GLY A 88 8.58 -5.88 10.63
CA GLY A 88 7.48 -5.12 10.07
C GLY A 88 7.78 -4.52 8.69
N LEU A 89 9.02 -4.18 8.38
CA LEU A 89 9.40 -3.67 7.06
C LEU A 89 9.36 -4.78 6.00
N LYS A 90 9.91 -5.94 6.32
CA LYS A 90 9.87 -7.12 5.43
C LYS A 90 8.44 -7.58 5.20
N ILE A 91 7.58 -7.54 6.23
CA ILE A 91 6.16 -7.85 6.12
C ILE A 91 5.46 -6.88 5.16
N GLY A 92 5.74 -5.58 5.25
CA GLY A 92 5.17 -4.60 4.32
C GLY A 92 5.53 -4.90 2.87
N TYR A 93 6.79 -5.22 2.60
CA TYR A 93 7.22 -5.63 1.26
C TYR A 93 6.61 -6.96 0.84
N TYR A 94 6.53 -7.94 1.74
CA TYR A 94 5.90 -9.23 1.44
C TYR A 94 4.44 -9.06 1.03
N ILE A 95 3.65 -8.31 1.81
CA ILE A 95 2.24 -8.04 1.48
C ILE A 95 2.13 -7.33 0.12
N PHE A 96 2.99 -6.34 -0.13
CA PHE A 96 3.00 -5.62 -1.40
C PHE A 96 3.28 -6.55 -2.59
N GLU A 97 4.29 -7.41 -2.49
CA GLU A 97 4.62 -8.40 -3.52
C GLU A 97 3.49 -9.42 -3.76
N GLU A 98 2.84 -9.90 -2.69
CA GLU A 98 1.67 -10.78 -2.82
C GLU A 98 0.50 -10.05 -3.49
N CYS A 99 0.27 -8.78 -3.17
CA CYS A 99 -0.74 -7.96 -3.82
C CYS A 99 -0.48 -7.78 -5.33
N MET A 100 0.79 -7.63 -5.74
CA MET A 100 1.16 -7.57 -7.16
C MET A 100 0.84 -8.87 -7.93
N LYS A 101 0.71 -10.00 -7.24
CA LYS A 101 0.27 -11.28 -7.84
C LYS A 101 -1.26 -11.38 -7.92
N MET A 102 -1.97 -10.66 -7.05
CA MET A 102 -3.42 -10.76 -6.90
C MET A 102 -4.18 -9.73 -7.74
N SER A 103 -3.51 -8.70 -8.26
CA SER A 103 -4.15 -7.67 -9.10
C SER A 103 -3.17 -7.17 -10.17
N ASP A 104 -3.71 -6.66 -11.25
CA ASP A 104 -2.95 -5.95 -12.27
C ASP A 104 -2.84 -4.44 -11.98
N HIS A 105 -3.59 -3.95 -10.98
CA HIS A 105 -3.54 -2.57 -10.49
C HIS A 105 -3.31 -2.54 -8.99
N VAL A 106 -2.20 -1.94 -8.54
CA VAL A 106 -1.87 -1.78 -7.13
C VAL A 106 -1.50 -0.33 -6.83
N ILE A 107 -2.17 0.25 -5.85
CA ILE A 107 -1.93 1.61 -5.35
C ILE A 107 -1.46 1.47 -3.90
N ALA A 108 -0.21 1.80 -3.63
CA ALA A 108 0.40 1.55 -2.33
C ALA A 108 1.08 2.80 -1.77
N LEU A 109 0.75 3.13 -0.53
CA LEU A 109 1.47 4.13 0.26
C LEU A 109 2.72 3.48 0.84
N MET A 110 3.89 3.92 0.39
CA MET A 110 5.18 3.30 0.70
C MET A 110 6.19 4.34 1.21
N PRO A 111 7.16 3.96 2.04
CA PRO A 111 8.30 4.83 2.34
C PRO A 111 9.11 5.12 1.08
N TRP A 112 9.71 6.33 1.00
CA TRP A 112 10.58 6.70 -0.11
C TRP A 112 11.74 5.75 -0.32
N PHE A 113 12.32 5.21 0.74
CA PHE A 113 13.43 4.26 0.64
C PHE A 113 13.04 2.95 -0.09
N THR A 114 11.74 2.69 -0.29
CA THR A 114 11.28 1.57 -1.12
C THR A 114 11.85 1.62 -2.53
N ILE A 115 12.00 2.81 -3.09
CA ILE A 115 12.45 3.02 -4.48
C ILE A 115 13.88 3.57 -4.58
N ILE A 116 14.42 4.19 -3.54
CA ILE A 116 15.76 4.82 -3.59
C ILE A 116 16.87 3.96 -3.01
N ASP A 117 16.56 3.02 -2.12
CA ASP A 117 17.59 2.21 -1.42
C ASP A 117 17.90 0.88 -2.11
N SER A 118 17.23 0.56 -3.23
CA SER A 118 17.41 -0.73 -3.91
C SER A 118 17.11 -0.66 -5.41
N ASP A 119 18.15 -0.68 -6.20
CA ASP A 119 18.07 -0.80 -7.66
C ASP A 119 17.30 -2.06 -8.11
N VAL A 120 17.51 -3.16 -7.41
CA VAL A 120 16.85 -4.43 -7.74
C VAL A 120 15.34 -4.30 -7.59
N ARG A 121 14.91 -3.71 -6.48
CA ARG A 121 13.47 -3.49 -6.20
C ARG A 121 12.85 -2.51 -7.18
N LEU A 122 13.53 -1.39 -7.45
CA LEU A 122 13.05 -0.39 -8.40
C LEU A 122 12.91 -1.00 -9.82
N LYS A 123 13.90 -1.75 -10.28
CA LYS A 123 13.85 -2.45 -11.57
C LYS A 123 12.71 -3.48 -11.60
N HIS A 124 12.47 -4.19 -10.50
CA HIS A 124 11.37 -5.12 -10.38
C HIS A 124 10.01 -4.44 -10.55
N TYR A 125 9.77 -3.32 -9.85
CA TYR A 125 8.53 -2.56 -9.99
C TYR A 125 8.39 -1.95 -11.38
N LYS A 126 9.47 -1.43 -11.96
CA LYS A 126 9.44 -0.91 -13.33
C LYS A 126 9.13 -2.01 -14.35
N LYS A 127 9.68 -3.20 -14.17
CA LYS A 127 9.38 -4.37 -15.03
C LYS A 127 7.93 -4.82 -14.91
N TYR A 128 7.35 -4.77 -13.71
CA TYR A 128 5.94 -5.06 -13.50
C TYR A 128 5.06 -4.00 -14.18
N GLY A 129 5.36 -2.73 -13.99
CA GLY A 129 4.63 -1.60 -14.57
C GLY A 129 4.46 -0.45 -13.60
N LEU A 130 5.55 0.16 -13.14
CA LEU A 130 5.49 1.36 -12.30
C LEU A 130 5.02 2.56 -13.13
N LYS A 131 3.73 2.88 -13.00
CA LYS A 131 3.06 3.92 -13.78
C LYS A 131 3.31 5.31 -13.21
N SER A 132 3.16 5.49 -11.90
CA SER A 132 3.44 6.78 -11.28
C SER A 132 3.99 6.65 -9.86
N ILE A 133 4.72 7.69 -9.45
CA ILE A 133 5.20 7.93 -8.10
C ILE A 133 4.69 9.30 -7.68
N THR A 134 3.89 9.37 -6.62
CA THR A 134 3.41 10.63 -6.05
C THR A 134 4.13 10.90 -4.74
N SER A 135 4.91 11.98 -4.70
CA SER A 135 5.56 12.43 -3.47
C SER A 135 4.55 13.05 -2.52
N LEU A 136 4.53 12.61 -1.29
CA LEU A 136 3.73 13.21 -0.23
C LEU A 136 4.55 14.22 0.58
N PRO A 137 3.89 15.25 1.17
CA PRO A 137 4.56 16.18 2.06
C PRO A 137 5.22 15.45 3.23
N ARG A 138 6.38 15.93 3.67
CA ARG A 138 7.11 15.33 4.79
C ARG A 138 6.29 15.26 6.10
N LYS A 139 5.31 16.15 6.25
CA LYS A 139 4.43 16.23 7.42
C LYS A 139 3.17 15.37 7.32
N THR A 140 3.04 14.56 6.29
CA THR A 140 1.86 13.68 6.09
C THR A 140 1.58 12.82 7.34
N PHE A 141 2.62 12.33 8.01
CA PHE A 141 2.51 11.63 9.29
C PHE A 141 3.16 12.46 10.39
N GLN A 142 2.38 12.91 11.36
CA GLN A 142 2.79 13.87 12.39
C GLN A 142 3.92 13.37 13.31
N TYR A 143 4.01 12.06 13.53
CA TYR A 143 4.90 11.46 14.54
C TYR A 143 6.08 10.69 13.95
N THR A 144 6.26 10.73 12.65
CA THR A 144 7.38 10.06 11.98
C THR A 144 8.16 11.03 11.10
N ARG A 145 9.47 10.76 10.97
CA ARG A 145 10.34 11.47 10.02
C ARG A 145 10.42 10.76 8.66
N ILE A 146 9.70 9.66 8.51
CA ILE A 146 9.72 8.87 7.27
C ILE A 146 8.95 9.65 6.21
N GLN A 147 9.62 10.00 5.14
CA GLN A 147 8.96 10.52 3.95
C GLN A 147 8.33 9.38 3.18
N THR A 148 7.12 9.60 2.70
CA THR A 148 6.32 8.60 2.00
C THR A 148 5.97 9.03 0.59
N CYS A 149 5.65 8.06 -0.24
CA CYS A 149 5.13 8.26 -1.59
C CYS A 149 4.01 7.27 -1.87
N ILE A 150 3.19 7.58 -2.86
CA ILE A 150 2.21 6.64 -3.39
C ILE A 150 2.77 6.06 -4.68
N LEU A 151 2.87 4.74 -4.74
CA LEU A 151 3.23 4.00 -5.94
C LEU A 151 1.95 3.52 -6.62
N GLU A 152 1.77 3.89 -7.88
CA GLU A 152 0.72 3.35 -8.74
C GLU A 152 1.36 2.36 -9.71
N LEU A 153 1.01 1.09 -9.58
CA LEU A 153 1.45 0.03 -10.47
C LEU A 153 0.30 -0.42 -11.37
N HIS A 154 0.58 -0.51 -12.65
CA HIS A 154 -0.30 -1.09 -13.64
C HIS A 154 0.49 -2.12 -14.44
N LYS A 155 0.18 -3.38 -14.22
CA LYS A 155 0.90 -4.49 -14.87
C LYS A 155 0.94 -4.33 -16.38
N GLY A 156 2.14 -4.41 -16.92
CA GLY A 156 2.36 -4.22 -18.35
C GLY A 156 2.53 -2.77 -18.80
N TRP A 157 2.52 -1.79 -17.88
CA TRP A 157 2.85 -0.40 -18.21
C TRP A 157 4.30 -0.31 -18.70
N LYS A 158 4.50 0.17 -19.92
CA LYS A 158 5.81 0.25 -20.58
C LYS A 158 6.31 1.67 -20.82
N GLU A 159 5.44 2.65 -20.60
CA GLU A 159 5.76 4.05 -20.79
C GLU A 159 6.62 4.59 -19.64
N GLU A 160 7.02 5.83 -19.72
CA GLU A 160 7.75 6.49 -18.66
C GLU A 160 6.95 6.54 -17.37
N THR A 161 7.65 6.46 -16.24
CA THR A 161 7.03 6.62 -14.93
C THR A 161 6.76 8.09 -14.67
N ILE A 162 5.52 8.43 -14.35
CA ILE A 162 5.10 9.81 -14.10
C ILE A 162 5.42 10.16 -12.64
N PHE A 163 6.18 11.23 -12.44
CA PHE A 163 6.43 11.77 -11.10
C PHE A 163 5.44 12.90 -10.79
N LYS A 164 4.80 12.82 -9.62
CA LYS A 164 3.81 13.79 -9.14
C LYS A 164 4.20 14.30 -7.75
N VAL A 165 3.78 15.53 -7.44
CA VAL A 165 3.90 16.15 -6.11
C VAL A 165 2.54 16.68 -5.70
N ILE A 166 2.10 16.39 -4.48
CA ILE A 166 0.85 16.89 -3.91
C ILE A 166 1.07 17.46 -2.52
#